data_2edd7c8406bedcb368eb91e9c72d0d1b
#
_entry.id   2edd7c8406bedcb368eb91e9c72d0d1b
#
_cell.length_a   1.000
_cell.length_b   1.000
_cell.length_c   1.000
_cell.angle_alpha   90.00
_cell.angle_beta   90.00
_cell.angle_gamma   90.00
#
_symmetry.space_group_name_H-M   'P 1'
#
loop_
_entity.id
_entity.type
_entity.pdbx_description
1 polymer ?
#
loop_
_entity_poly.entity_id
_entity_poly.type
_entity_poly.pdbx_seq_one_letter_code
_entity_poly.pdbx_strand_id
1 'polypeptide(L)'
;MNKINTKNVMWLIAVVNILMGIGSLLTGQATAESSWGKANVLAHDKFYEQGYGWAFIAIGILATGIAMHTSGKAQAKLTLMFALATIVFLGGFFIMAGSNDQTYTIGVAYWLPGAILTVLAAIAGQQGLKSAD
;
A
#
# COMPACT_ATOMS: atom_id res chain seq x y z
N MET A 1 -26.82 -1.54 -7.25
CA MET A 1 -25.52 -1.74 -6.59
C MET A 1 -25.15 -0.45 -5.87
N ASN A 2 -24.84 -0.52 -4.57
CA ASN A 2 -24.37 0.65 -3.84
C ASN A 2 -23.02 1.10 -4.42
N LYS A 3 -22.89 2.41 -4.72
CA LYS A 3 -21.65 2.96 -5.23
C LYS A 3 -20.61 3.00 -4.09
N ILE A 4 -19.39 2.56 -4.39
CA ILE A 4 -18.28 2.68 -3.45
C ILE A 4 -17.80 4.13 -3.48
N ASN A 5 -17.82 4.79 -2.31
CA ASN A 5 -17.47 6.20 -2.19
C ASN A 5 -15.94 6.38 -2.21
N THR A 6 -15.42 7.17 -3.17
CA THR A 6 -13.99 7.46 -3.30
C THR A 6 -13.37 8.03 -2.03
N LYS A 7 -14.09 8.93 -1.35
CA LYS A 7 -13.63 9.54 -0.09
C LYS A 7 -13.42 8.49 1.00
N ASN A 8 -14.38 7.56 1.15
CA ASN A 8 -14.28 6.49 2.15
C ASN A 8 -13.11 5.53 1.82
N VAL A 9 -12.90 5.23 0.54
CA VAL A 9 -11.77 4.41 0.10
C VAL A 9 -10.45 5.12 0.39
N MET A 10 -10.33 6.41 0.14
CA MET A 10 -9.11 7.17 0.47
C MET A 10 -8.85 7.22 1.98
N TRP A 11 -9.88 7.34 2.81
CA TRP A 11 -9.75 7.21 4.26
C TRP A 11 -9.29 5.82 4.69
N LEU A 12 -9.84 4.76 4.08
CA LEU A 12 -9.42 3.39 4.36
C LEU A 12 -7.95 3.18 3.99
N ILE A 13 -7.53 3.68 2.82
CA ILE A 13 -6.13 3.65 2.38
C ILE A 13 -5.24 4.38 3.39
N ALA A 14 -5.66 5.56 3.86
CA ALA A 14 -4.92 6.34 4.84
C ALA A 14 -4.70 5.55 6.13
N VAL A 15 -5.78 5.04 6.72
CA VAL A 15 -5.72 4.33 8.00
C VAL A 15 -4.89 3.05 7.89
N VAL A 16 -5.12 2.24 6.85
CA VAL A 16 -4.39 0.97 6.67
C VAL A 16 -2.90 1.23 6.48
N ASN A 17 -2.52 2.21 5.64
CA ASN A 17 -1.10 2.51 5.41
C ASN A 17 -0.42 3.06 6.67
N ILE A 18 -1.07 3.93 7.45
CA ILE A 18 -0.51 4.42 8.72
C ILE A 18 -0.32 3.26 9.70
N LEU A 19 -1.30 2.37 9.84
CA LEU A 19 -1.21 1.22 10.75
C LEU A 19 -0.12 0.23 10.30
N MET A 20 -0.03 -0.06 9.00
CA MET A 20 1.05 -0.89 8.45
C MET A 20 2.42 -0.26 8.68
N GLY A 21 2.53 1.05 8.50
CA GLY A 21 3.77 1.77 8.73
C GLY A 21 4.21 1.71 10.20
N ILE A 22 3.29 1.98 11.14
CA ILE A 22 3.57 1.84 12.58
C ILE A 22 3.96 0.39 12.90
N GLY A 23 3.24 -0.59 12.34
CA GLY A 23 3.57 -2.01 12.49
C GLY A 23 5.01 -2.31 12.05
N SER A 24 5.41 -1.89 10.84
CA SER A 24 6.77 -2.09 10.32
C SER A 24 7.84 -1.42 11.19
N LEU A 25 7.57 -0.24 11.75
CA LEU A 25 8.50 0.41 12.68
C LEU A 25 8.71 -0.40 13.96
N LEU A 26 7.65 -1.00 14.48
CA LEU A 26 7.68 -1.77 15.74
C LEU A 26 8.22 -3.20 15.54
N THR A 27 7.92 -3.83 14.40
CA THR A 27 8.22 -5.25 14.13
C THR A 27 9.31 -5.46 13.08
N GLY A 28 10.08 -4.45 12.70
CA GLY A 28 11.04 -4.50 11.59
C GLY A 28 11.99 -5.70 11.66
N GLN A 29 12.48 -6.09 12.84
CA GLN A 29 13.31 -7.28 13.00
C GLN A 29 12.54 -8.56 12.67
N ALA A 30 11.35 -8.73 13.24
CA ALA A 30 10.52 -9.92 12.99
C ALA A 30 10.09 -10.02 11.52
N THR A 31 9.86 -8.87 10.88
CA THR A 31 9.56 -8.78 9.45
C THR A 31 10.74 -9.24 8.62
N ALA A 32 11.94 -8.74 8.88
CA ALA A 32 13.16 -9.15 8.20
C ALA A 32 13.39 -10.66 8.33
N GLU A 33 13.24 -11.21 9.54
CA GLU A 33 13.36 -12.65 9.80
C GLU A 33 12.31 -13.48 9.03
N SER A 34 11.09 -12.95 8.90
CA SER A 34 10.02 -13.61 8.13
C SER A 34 10.28 -13.60 6.62
N SER A 35 10.88 -12.53 6.10
CA SER A 35 11.12 -12.34 4.67
C SER A 35 12.37 -13.05 4.17
N TRP A 36 13.47 -12.99 4.91
CA TRP A 36 14.76 -13.56 4.53
C TRP A 36 15.04 -14.94 5.10
N GLY A 37 14.25 -15.36 6.10
CA GLY A 37 14.55 -16.52 6.94
C GLY A 37 15.58 -16.15 8.02
N LYS A 38 15.34 -16.61 9.24
CA LYS A 38 16.10 -16.22 10.44
C LYS A 38 17.62 -16.40 10.33
N ALA A 39 18.07 -17.40 9.55
CA ALA A 39 19.49 -17.68 9.35
C ALA A 39 20.18 -16.72 8.36
N ASN A 40 19.42 -16.01 7.53
CA ASN A 40 19.94 -15.17 6.43
C ASN A 40 19.77 -13.68 6.69
N VAL A 41 19.13 -13.29 7.81
CA VAL A 41 18.92 -11.88 8.17
C VAL A 41 20.26 -11.20 8.47
N LEU A 42 20.48 -10.05 7.83
CA LEU A 42 21.63 -9.19 8.04
C LEU A 42 21.28 -8.04 8.98
N ALA A 43 22.28 -7.44 9.60
CA ALA A 43 22.09 -6.38 10.60
C ALA A 43 21.34 -5.14 10.03
N HIS A 44 21.44 -4.89 8.74
CA HIS A 44 20.79 -3.75 8.07
C HIS A 44 19.34 -4.03 7.60
N ASP A 45 18.90 -5.28 7.55
CA ASP A 45 17.56 -5.62 7.03
C ASP A 45 16.44 -5.02 7.87
N LYS A 46 16.60 -5.00 9.19
CA LYS A 46 15.70 -4.28 10.10
C LYS A 46 15.54 -2.82 9.72
N PHE A 47 16.64 -2.15 9.34
CA PHE A 47 16.60 -0.75 8.94
C PHE A 47 15.79 -0.54 7.66
N TYR A 48 15.92 -1.43 6.68
CA TYR A 48 15.13 -1.36 5.45
C TYR A 48 13.64 -1.59 5.72
N GLU A 49 13.29 -2.56 6.55
CA GLU A 49 11.90 -2.79 6.94
C GLU A 49 11.28 -1.58 7.67
N GLN A 50 12.05 -0.94 8.55
CA GLN A 50 11.62 0.30 9.18
C GLN A 50 11.53 1.47 8.19
N GLY A 51 12.40 1.52 7.18
CA GLY A 51 12.32 2.48 6.07
C GLY A 51 11.01 2.36 5.29
N TYR A 52 10.57 1.14 4.99
CA TYR A 52 9.23 0.90 4.42
C TYR A 52 8.12 1.39 5.34
N GLY A 53 8.28 1.25 6.65
CA GLY A 53 7.32 1.78 7.63
C GLY A 53 7.09 3.28 7.47
N TRP A 54 8.15 4.06 7.33
CA TRP A 54 8.05 5.50 7.07
C TRP A 54 7.40 5.81 5.72
N ALA A 55 7.70 5.02 4.69
CA ALA A 55 7.08 5.17 3.38
C ALA A 55 5.56 4.93 3.44
N PHE A 56 5.09 3.90 4.15
CA PHE A 56 3.67 3.65 4.36
C PHE A 56 2.99 4.80 5.12
N ILE A 57 3.60 5.33 6.18
CA ILE A 57 3.07 6.50 6.89
C ILE A 57 2.93 7.70 5.95
N ALA A 58 3.94 7.98 5.13
CA ALA A 58 3.90 9.06 4.15
C ALA A 58 2.76 8.88 3.13
N ILE A 59 2.57 7.67 2.61
CA ILE A 59 1.45 7.32 1.72
C ILE A 59 0.10 7.55 2.44
N GLY A 60 -0.01 7.14 3.69
CA GLY A 60 -1.20 7.36 4.50
C GLY A 60 -1.53 8.85 4.69
N ILE A 61 -0.52 9.69 4.93
CA ILE A 61 -0.67 11.14 5.03
C ILE A 61 -1.15 11.73 3.69
N LEU A 62 -0.57 11.32 2.57
CA LEU A 62 -1.01 11.76 1.24
C LEU A 62 -2.46 11.36 0.95
N ALA A 63 -2.84 10.12 1.28
CA ALA A 63 -4.21 9.64 1.14
C ALA A 63 -5.20 10.45 2.01
N THR A 64 -4.79 10.82 3.24
CA THR A 64 -5.55 11.72 4.11
C THR A 64 -5.76 13.08 3.43
N GLY A 65 -4.70 13.67 2.89
CA GLY A 65 -4.78 14.94 2.16
C GLY A 65 -5.74 14.88 0.98
N ILE A 66 -5.70 13.80 0.19
CA ILE A 66 -6.65 13.59 -0.91
C ILE A 66 -8.09 13.49 -0.39
N ALA A 67 -8.33 12.72 0.65
CA ALA A 67 -9.66 12.54 1.24
C ALA A 67 -10.25 13.84 1.79
N MET A 68 -9.41 14.70 2.35
CA MET A 68 -9.83 15.95 2.99
C MET A 68 -10.00 17.11 2.01
N HIS A 69 -9.10 17.22 1.03
CA HIS A 69 -8.97 18.44 0.22
C HIS A 69 -9.41 18.27 -1.23
N THR A 70 -9.90 17.08 -1.63
CA THR A 70 -10.40 16.84 -2.99
C THR A 70 -11.79 16.22 -2.98
N SER A 71 -12.51 16.39 -4.11
CA SER A 71 -13.84 15.82 -4.31
C SER A 71 -14.14 15.58 -5.79
N GLY A 72 -15.25 14.91 -6.10
CA GLY A 72 -15.73 14.70 -7.47
C GLY A 72 -14.70 14.03 -8.37
N LYS A 73 -14.61 14.48 -9.63
CA LYS A 73 -13.70 13.92 -10.65
C LYS A 73 -12.23 13.98 -10.24
N ALA A 74 -11.79 15.03 -9.54
CA ALA A 74 -10.41 15.16 -9.10
C ALA A 74 -10.04 14.04 -8.10
N GLN A 75 -10.88 13.82 -7.11
CA GLN A 75 -10.69 12.74 -6.14
C GLN A 75 -10.71 11.37 -6.82
N ALA A 76 -11.65 11.14 -7.74
CA ALA A 76 -11.76 9.88 -8.48
C ALA A 76 -10.50 9.59 -9.31
N LYS A 77 -9.92 10.59 -10.00
CA LYS A 77 -8.66 10.47 -10.74
C LYS A 77 -7.50 10.12 -9.82
N LEU A 78 -7.36 10.82 -8.68
CA LEU A 78 -6.30 10.56 -7.72
C LEU A 78 -6.42 9.16 -7.09
N THR A 79 -7.65 8.70 -6.84
CA THR A 79 -7.91 7.33 -6.38
C THR A 79 -7.48 6.28 -7.41
N LEU A 80 -7.72 6.51 -8.71
CA LEU A 80 -7.22 5.65 -9.79
C LEU A 80 -5.70 5.68 -9.91
N MET A 81 -5.09 6.86 -9.77
CA MET A 81 -3.62 6.98 -9.77
C MET A 81 -3.00 6.22 -8.60
N PHE A 82 -3.63 6.24 -7.43
CA PHE A 82 -3.21 5.43 -6.30
C PHE A 82 -3.25 3.93 -6.65
N ALA A 83 -4.35 3.45 -7.24
CA ALA A 83 -4.46 2.05 -7.66
C ALA A 83 -3.35 1.67 -8.65
N LEU A 84 -3.10 2.51 -9.65
CA LEU A 84 -2.04 2.30 -10.64
C LEU A 84 -0.65 2.26 -9.98
N ALA A 85 -0.35 3.23 -9.12
CA ALA A 85 0.93 3.29 -8.40
C ALA A 85 1.16 2.04 -7.55
N THR A 86 0.11 1.54 -6.88
CA THR A 86 0.19 0.32 -6.08
C THR A 86 0.40 -0.93 -6.95
N ILE A 87 -0.25 -1.01 -8.12
CA ILE A 87 -0.01 -2.10 -9.09
C ILE A 87 1.45 -2.11 -9.54
N VAL A 88 2.00 -0.95 -9.89
CA VAL A 88 3.40 -0.82 -10.31
C VAL A 88 4.33 -1.22 -9.17
N PHE A 89 4.08 -0.75 -7.96
CA PHE A 89 4.89 -1.07 -6.79
C PHE A 89 4.85 -2.58 -6.47
N LEU A 90 3.66 -3.16 -6.31
CA LEU A 90 3.52 -4.59 -5.98
C LEU A 90 4.03 -5.46 -7.12
N GLY A 91 3.70 -5.14 -8.37
CA GLY A 91 4.17 -5.88 -9.54
C GLY A 91 5.68 -5.87 -9.67
N GLY A 92 6.31 -4.69 -9.52
CA GLY A 92 7.76 -4.56 -9.51
C GLY A 92 8.42 -5.34 -8.37
N PHE A 93 7.81 -5.28 -7.19
CA PHE A 93 8.32 -5.99 -6.02
C PHE A 93 8.25 -7.53 -6.19
N PHE A 94 7.13 -8.04 -6.75
CA PHE A 94 7.01 -9.47 -7.06
C PHE A 94 7.99 -9.93 -8.15
N ILE A 95 8.22 -9.10 -9.18
CA ILE A 95 9.22 -9.41 -10.22
C ILE A 95 10.61 -9.50 -9.59
N MET A 96 10.98 -8.53 -8.76
CA MET A 96 12.28 -8.51 -8.06
C MET A 96 12.43 -9.72 -7.14
N ALA A 97 11.42 -10.04 -6.35
CA ALA A 97 11.45 -11.19 -5.45
C ALA A 97 11.56 -12.53 -6.21
N GLY A 98 10.88 -12.64 -7.37
CA GLY A 98 10.92 -13.85 -8.19
C GLY A 98 12.18 -14.01 -9.06
N SER A 99 12.88 -12.91 -9.34
CA SER A 99 14.12 -12.90 -10.15
C SER A 99 15.41 -13.02 -9.32
N ASN A 100 15.28 -13.01 -7.99
CA ASN A 100 16.42 -13.04 -7.09
C ASN A 100 16.73 -14.49 -6.68
N ASP A 101 18.00 -14.90 -6.79
CA ASP A 101 18.48 -16.21 -6.31
C ASP A 101 18.43 -16.33 -4.77
N GLN A 102 18.07 -15.27 -4.10
CA GLN A 102 17.93 -15.23 -2.64
C GLN A 102 16.54 -15.70 -2.21
N THR A 103 16.44 -16.30 -1.03
CA THR A 103 15.22 -16.88 -0.45
C THR A 103 14.26 -15.80 0.11
N TYR A 104 14.14 -14.64 -0.55
CA TYR A 104 13.24 -13.59 -0.10
C TYR A 104 11.78 -13.96 -0.37
N THR A 105 10.96 -13.93 0.66
CA THR A 105 9.53 -14.17 0.56
C THR A 105 8.72 -12.97 1.01
N ILE A 106 7.78 -12.54 0.19
CA ILE A 106 6.86 -11.47 0.58
C ILE A 106 5.73 -12.05 1.43
N GLY A 107 5.73 -11.76 2.72
CA GLY A 107 4.68 -12.21 3.63
C GLY A 107 3.29 -11.73 3.20
N VAL A 108 2.28 -12.61 3.29
CA VAL A 108 0.88 -12.31 2.91
C VAL A 108 0.35 -11.05 3.59
N ALA A 109 0.72 -10.83 4.85
CA ALA A 109 0.32 -9.65 5.62
C ALA A 109 0.77 -8.31 5.00
N TYR A 110 1.80 -8.32 4.15
CA TYR A 110 2.32 -7.12 3.50
C TYR A 110 1.66 -6.82 2.16
N TRP A 111 1.44 -7.82 1.32
CA TRP A 111 0.91 -7.56 -0.02
C TRP A 111 -0.62 -7.63 -0.09
N LEU A 112 -1.27 -8.48 0.71
CA LEU A 112 -2.71 -8.69 0.62
C LEU A 112 -3.54 -7.44 0.94
N PRO A 113 -3.26 -6.67 2.00
CA PRO A 113 -3.95 -5.40 2.24
C PRO A 113 -3.79 -4.42 1.07
N GLY A 114 -2.57 -4.30 0.52
CA GLY A 114 -2.29 -3.48 -0.65
C GLY A 114 -3.08 -3.90 -1.88
N ALA A 115 -3.17 -5.21 -2.16
CA ALA A 115 -3.96 -5.74 -3.28
C ALA A 115 -5.46 -5.45 -3.11
N ILE A 116 -6.02 -5.65 -1.91
CA ILE A 116 -7.42 -5.34 -1.62
C ILE A 116 -7.69 -3.84 -1.81
N LEU A 117 -6.86 -2.98 -1.23
CA LEU A 117 -7.01 -1.53 -1.37
C LEU A 117 -6.89 -1.08 -2.83
N THR A 118 -6.03 -1.72 -3.61
CA THR A 118 -5.87 -1.44 -5.05
C THR A 118 -7.16 -1.73 -5.82
N VAL A 119 -7.78 -2.89 -5.58
CA VAL A 119 -9.05 -3.26 -6.21
C VAL A 119 -10.16 -2.27 -5.81
N LEU A 120 -10.28 -1.96 -4.53
CA LEU A 120 -11.27 -1.00 -4.03
C LEU A 120 -11.04 0.40 -4.63
N ALA A 121 -9.80 0.86 -4.72
CA ALA A 121 -9.45 2.15 -5.32
C ALA A 121 -9.78 2.19 -6.81
N ALA A 122 -9.48 1.13 -7.56
CA ALA A 122 -9.81 1.04 -8.97
C ALA A 122 -11.33 1.10 -9.21
N ILE A 123 -12.11 0.33 -8.45
CA ILE A 123 -13.58 0.32 -8.56
C ILE A 123 -14.16 1.68 -8.17
N ALA A 124 -13.76 2.23 -7.01
CA ALA A 124 -14.27 3.51 -6.53
C ALA A 124 -13.92 4.67 -7.47
N GLY A 125 -12.68 4.69 -7.96
CA GLY A 125 -12.23 5.71 -8.91
C GLY A 125 -13.01 5.67 -10.22
N GLN A 126 -13.21 4.49 -10.80
CA GLN A 126 -14.02 4.33 -12.03
C GLN A 126 -15.48 4.75 -11.83
N GLN A 127 -16.09 4.33 -10.70
CA GLN A 127 -17.46 4.73 -10.37
C GLN A 127 -17.59 6.23 -10.12
N GLY A 128 -16.60 6.83 -9.46
CA GLY A 128 -16.54 8.27 -9.20
C GLY A 128 -16.44 9.09 -10.48
N LEU A 129 -15.67 8.65 -11.47
CA LEU A 129 -15.59 9.33 -12.79
C LEU A 129 -16.93 9.31 -13.53
N LYS A 130 -17.61 8.15 -13.55
CA LYS A 130 -18.92 8.00 -14.22
C LYS A 130 -20.07 8.75 -13.55
N SER A 131 -19.93 9.09 -12.27
CA SER A 131 -21.01 9.72 -11.49
C SER A 131 -20.95 11.24 -11.52
N ALA A 132 -19.88 11.81 -11.99
CA ALA A 132 -19.63 13.24 -11.98
C ALA A 132 -19.97 13.91 -13.36
N ASP A 133 -20.61 13.15 -14.25
CA ASP A 133 -21.28 13.61 -15.46
C ASP A 133 -22.77 13.74 -15.21
#